data_5e45847d2bcc91c4ee973f293e6013eb
#
_entry.id   5e45847d2bcc91c4ee973f293e6013eb
#
_cell.length_a   1.000
_cell.length_b   1.000
_cell.length_c   1.000
_cell.angle_alpha   90.00
_cell.angle_beta   90.00
_cell.angle_gamma   90.00
#
_symmetry.space_group_name_H-M   'P 1'
#
loop_
_entity.id
_entity.type
_entity.pdbx_description
1 polymer ?
#
loop_
_entity_poly.entity_id
_entity_poly.type
_entity_poly.pdbx_seq_one_letter_code
_entity_poly.pdbx_strand_id
1 'polypeptide(L)'
;MSARPHRRRPVRALALAVGTAALAVPFALTGTAGAATPSATAEVNRYDWQLTYKAAVGQTNKATVTASLTGDRSGITYVIDDVVTITAGHDCAYPNSADHTKVACTVTGVDSQDPYAALVMNLGDRNDTVAYKNATDQIYSYAEISLGTGDDKATDSGRLDGAYVSGDAGDDTLTVGAEGLAWGGDGKDTINAGGGDNIAKGGRGDDVLRGGAAGQDLAGDDGNDTIYGGTGADTLYGGKGNDVLYGNSGNDRLYGNSGNDKLYGGPGRDTLSGGPGRNVVHQD
;
A
#
# COMPACT_ATOMS: atom_id res chain seq x y z
N MET A 1 31.04 10.86 -26.24
CA MET A 1 30.49 10.57 -24.92
C MET A 1 29.25 9.74 -25.17
N SER A 2 29.34 8.44 -24.91
CA SER A 2 28.30 7.45 -25.25
C SER A 2 27.44 7.22 -24.02
N ALA A 3 26.14 7.56 -24.11
CA ALA A 3 25.17 7.23 -23.11
C ALA A 3 24.92 5.71 -23.10
N ARG A 4 25.10 5.07 -21.97
CA ARG A 4 24.76 3.65 -21.79
C ARG A 4 23.27 3.53 -21.52
N PRO A 5 22.55 2.62 -22.15
CA PRO A 5 21.15 2.37 -21.83
C PRO A 5 21.04 1.68 -20.46
N HIS A 6 20.16 2.20 -19.60
CA HIS A 6 19.78 1.54 -18.36
C HIS A 6 19.08 0.21 -18.68
N ARG A 7 19.65 -0.89 -18.25
CA ARG A 7 19.00 -2.20 -18.32
C ARG A 7 18.02 -2.29 -17.15
N ARG A 8 16.74 -2.28 -17.45
CA ARG A 8 15.70 -2.69 -16.51
C ARG A 8 15.96 -4.13 -16.07
N ARG A 9 16.08 -4.39 -14.78
CA ARG A 9 16.11 -5.74 -14.21
C ARG A 9 14.66 -6.13 -13.87
N PRO A 10 14.20 -7.35 -14.20
CA PRO A 10 12.88 -7.79 -13.83
C PRO A 10 12.78 -7.92 -12.30
N VAL A 11 11.77 -7.29 -11.72
CA VAL A 11 11.37 -7.50 -10.33
C VAL A 11 10.90 -8.96 -10.22
N ARG A 12 11.62 -9.78 -9.48
CA ARG A 12 11.15 -11.12 -9.15
C ARG A 12 10.10 -11.00 -8.07
N ALA A 13 8.85 -11.27 -8.43
CA ALA A 13 7.77 -11.43 -7.48
C ALA A 13 8.12 -12.57 -6.51
N LEU A 14 8.40 -12.24 -5.27
CA LEU A 14 8.52 -13.22 -4.20
C LEU A 14 7.12 -13.44 -3.61
N ALA A 15 6.47 -14.53 -3.99
CA ALA A 15 5.22 -14.95 -3.37
C ALA A 15 5.52 -15.47 -1.96
N LEU A 16 5.24 -14.68 -0.94
CA LEU A 16 5.26 -15.14 0.44
C LEU A 16 3.87 -15.72 0.76
N ALA A 17 3.80 -17.03 0.95
CA ALA A 17 2.61 -17.68 1.47
C ALA A 17 2.57 -17.46 2.99
N VAL A 18 1.68 -16.59 3.46
CA VAL A 18 1.38 -16.44 4.87
C VAL A 18 0.34 -17.51 5.24
N GLY A 19 0.78 -18.58 5.88
CA GLY A 19 -0.09 -19.61 6.43
C GLY A 19 -0.66 -19.14 7.79
N THR A 20 -1.95 -18.80 7.83
CA THR A 20 -2.67 -18.54 9.08
C THR A 20 -3.13 -19.85 9.72
N ALA A 21 -2.48 -20.27 10.80
CA ALA A 21 -3.02 -21.30 11.69
C ALA A 21 -3.81 -20.62 12.81
N ALA A 22 -5.13 -20.59 12.70
CA ALA A 22 -6.01 -20.14 13.76
C ALA A 22 -6.12 -21.24 14.84
N LEU A 23 -5.51 -21.02 16.00
CA LEU A 23 -5.78 -21.81 17.23
C LEU A 23 -6.87 -21.11 18.04
N ALA A 24 -8.09 -21.63 17.96
CA ALA A 24 -9.20 -21.20 18.82
C ALA A 24 -8.98 -21.77 20.25
N VAL A 25 -8.75 -20.90 21.22
CA VAL A 25 -8.77 -21.23 22.64
C VAL A 25 -10.07 -20.66 23.23
N PRO A 26 -10.92 -21.47 23.93
CA PRO A 26 -12.11 -20.94 24.57
C PRO A 26 -11.73 -20.16 25.83
N PHE A 27 -12.10 -18.88 25.88
CA PHE A 27 -11.95 -18.03 27.06
C PHE A 27 -13.17 -18.15 27.95
N ALA A 28 -13.00 -18.63 29.15
CA ALA A 28 -14.02 -18.55 30.20
C ALA A 28 -13.92 -17.19 30.92
N LEU A 29 -15.02 -16.41 30.85
CA LEU A 29 -15.14 -15.14 31.58
C LEU A 29 -15.39 -15.41 33.06
N THR A 30 -14.49 -14.97 33.93
CA THR A 30 -14.80 -14.75 35.35
C THR A 30 -14.10 -13.45 35.83
N GLY A 31 -14.90 -12.49 36.27
CA GLY A 31 -14.45 -11.44 37.21
C GLY A 31 -14.15 -10.08 36.61
N THR A 32 -14.95 -9.11 36.96
CA THR A 32 -14.85 -7.68 36.65
C THR A 32 -13.69 -7.00 37.38
N ALA A 33 -12.49 -7.18 36.89
CA ALA A 33 -11.49 -6.11 36.92
C ALA A 33 -11.59 -5.44 35.56
N GLY A 34 -11.76 -4.12 35.49
CA GLY A 34 -11.79 -3.42 34.22
C GLY A 34 -10.58 -3.85 33.39
N ALA A 35 -10.82 -4.60 32.33
CA ALA A 35 -9.75 -5.01 31.43
C ALA A 35 -9.11 -3.72 30.91
N ALA A 36 -7.81 -3.57 31.13
CA ALA A 36 -7.07 -2.49 30.50
C ALA A 36 -7.35 -2.55 29.00
N THR A 37 -7.70 -1.42 28.40
CA THR A 37 -7.87 -1.35 26.95
C THR A 37 -6.58 -1.87 26.30
N PRO A 38 -6.67 -2.86 25.39
CA PRO A 38 -5.48 -3.36 24.74
C PRO A 38 -4.75 -2.18 24.08
N SER A 39 -3.44 -2.12 24.17
CA SER A 39 -2.62 -1.10 23.52
C SER A 39 -2.01 -1.66 22.22
N ALA A 40 -1.84 -0.80 21.23
CA ALA A 40 -0.97 -1.11 20.12
C ALA A 40 0.48 -1.27 20.60
N THR A 41 1.33 -1.87 19.81
CA THR A 41 2.76 -2.03 20.13
C THR A 41 3.62 -1.47 19.01
N ALA A 42 4.74 -0.85 19.35
CA ALA A 42 5.77 -0.43 18.40
C ALA A 42 7.13 -0.87 18.93
N GLU A 43 7.86 -1.65 18.15
CA GLU A 43 9.17 -2.16 18.54
C GLU A 43 10.09 -2.33 17.33
N VAL A 44 11.38 -2.05 17.53
CA VAL A 44 12.42 -2.33 16.55
C VAL A 44 12.93 -3.75 16.80
N ASN A 45 13.19 -4.50 15.74
CA ASN A 45 13.68 -5.86 15.88
C ASN A 45 15.10 -5.89 16.49
N ARG A 46 15.51 -7.07 17.01
CA ARG A 46 16.81 -7.24 17.69
C ARG A 46 18.06 -6.96 16.83
N TYR A 47 17.88 -6.72 15.54
CA TYR A 47 18.95 -6.39 14.60
C TYR A 47 18.93 -4.93 14.20
N ASP A 48 18.04 -4.13 14.78
CA ASP A 48 17.90 -2.67 14.65
C ASP A 48 17.60 -2.16 13.25
N TRP A 49 17.10 -3.00 12.34
CA TRP A 49 16.85 -2.62 10.95
C TRP A 49 15.36 -2.57 10.55
N GLN A 50 14.44 -3.03 11.38
CA GLN A 50 13.01 -3.03 11.07
C GLN A 50 12.16 -2.66 12.28
N LEU A 51 11.31 -1.67 12.11
CA LEU A 51 10.26 -1.30 13.05
C LEU A 51 8.97 -2.07 12.71
N THR A 52 8.35 -2.67 13.73
CA THR A 52 7.01 -3.25 13.62
C THR A 52 6.05 -2.45 14.48
N TYR A 53 4.96 -1.96 13.87
CA TYR A 53 3.78 -1.46 14.56
C TYR A 53 2.65 -2.48 14.43
N LYS A 54 2.00 -2.82 15.53
CA LYS A 54 0.88 -3.75 15.56
C LYS A 54 -0.25 -3.20 16.42
N ALA A 55 -1.42 -2.99 15.81
CA ALA A 55 -2.63 -2.66 16.52
C ALA A 55 -3.12 -3.84 17.37
N ALA A 56 -3.87 -3.56 18.41
CA ALA A 56 -4.56 -4.59 19.17
C ALA A 56 -5.94 -4.87 18.55
N VAL A 57 -6.42 -6.09 18.73
CA VAL A 57 -7.73 -6.52 18.23
C VAL A 57 -8.85 -5.62 18.76
N GLY A 58 -9.75 -5.21 17.89
CA GLY A 58 -10.91 -4.37 18.19
C GLY A 58 -10.60 -2.89 18.32
N GLN A 59 -9.40 -2.44 17.94
CA GLN A 59 -9.06 -1.02 17.89
C GLN A 59 -9.46 -0.41 16.55
N THR A 60 -9.82 0.86 16.57
CA THR A 60 -9.87 1.72 15.40
C THR A 60 -8.70 2.69 15.48
N ASN A 61 -7.78 2.58 14.57
CA ASN A 61 -6.55 3.36 14.55
C ASN A 61 -6.68 4.58 13.62
N LYS A 62 -6.01 5.66 13.99
CA LYS A 62 -5.84 6.84 13.13
C LYS A 62 -4.39 7.28 13.22
N ALA A 63 -3.53 6.47 12.63
CA ALA A 63 -2.10 6.64 12.75
C ALA A 63 -1.56 7.66 11.75
N THR A 64 -0.72 8.56 12.24
CA THR A 64 0.14 9.40 11.42
C THR A 64 1.57 8.95 11.60
N VAL A 65 2.25 8.64 10.52
CA VAL A 65 3.62 8.15 10.54
C VAL A 65 4.51 9.07 9.73
N THR A 66 5.61 9.51 10.33
CA THR A 66 6.63 10.30 9.63
C THR A 66 7.98 9.60 9.74
N ALA A 67 8.59 9.30 8.61
CA ALA A 67 9.95 8.79 8.51
C ALA A 67 10.91 9.93 8.19
N SER A 68 12.00 10.04 8.93
CA SER A 68 13.07 11.03 8.71
C SER A 68 14.44 10.43 9.01
N LEU A 69 15.48 10.88 8.31
CA LEU A 69 16.85 10.46 8.62
C LEU A 69 17.28 10.97 9.99
N THR A 70 18.10 10.17 10.68
CA THR A 70 18.85 10.62 11.85
C THR A 70 19.82 11.75 11.48
N GLY A 71 20.22 12.55 12.47
CA GLY A 71 21.10 13.71 12.22
C GLY A 71 22.46 13.34 11.60
N ASP A 72 22.95 12.16 11.87
CA ASP A 72 24.18 11.58 11.28
C ASP A 72 23.91 10.75 10.00
N ARG A 73 22.62 10.63 9.60
CA ARG A 73 22.13 9.86 8.44
C ARG A 73 22.41 8.35 8.50
N SER A 74 22.77 7.81 9.67
CA SER A 74 23.04 6.38 9.87
C SER A 74 21.79 5.54 10.09
N GLY A 75 20.62 6.18 10.24
CA GLY A 75 19.36 5.51 10.52
C GLY A 75 18.14 6.32 10.09
N ILE A 76 16.97 5.72 10.26
CA ILE A 76 15.66 6.34 10.06
C ILE A 76 14.93 6.40 11.40
N THR A 77 14.46 7.57 11.78
CA THR A 77 13.54 7.74 12.90
C THR A 77 12.13 7.80 12.38
N TYR A 78 11.30 6.89 12.85
CA TYR A 78 9.85 6.87 12.64
C TYR A 78 9.15 7.46 13.84
N VAL A 79 8.33 8.48 13.61
CA VAL A 79 7.40 9.00 14.63
C VAL A 79 6.01 8.52 14.27
N ILE A 80 5.41 7.72 15.16
CA ILE A 80 4.05 7.20 15.03
C ILE A 80 3.20 7.91 16.08
N ASP A 81 2.11 8.54 15.64
CA ASP A 81 1.12 9.24 16.46
C ASP A 81 -0.26 8.66 16.13
N ASP A 82 -0.93 8.05 17.10
CA ASP A 82 -2.21 7.38 16.90
C ASP A 82 -3.24 7.88 17.95
N VAL A 83 -4.50 7.59 17.77
CA VAL A 83 -5.57 7.88 18.75
C VAL A 83 -5.62 6.85 19.89
N VAL A 84 -4.94 5.72 19.74
CA VAL A 84 -4.85 4.66 20.75
C VAL A 84 -3.52 4.72 21.47
N THR A 85 -3.47 4.13 22.67
CA THR A 85 -2.19 3.99 23.38
C THR A 85 -1.28 3.00 22.70
N ILE A 86 0.00 3.32 22.63
CA ILE A 86 1.06 2.51 22.03
C ILE A 86 2.02 2.08 23.12
N THR A 87 2.31 0.81 23.24
CA THR A 87 3.38 0.30 24.10
C THR A 87 4.71 0.40 23.35
N ALA A 88 5.62 1.21 23.83
CA ALA A 88 6.96 1.34 23.28
C ALA A 88 7.81 0.14 23.68
N GLY A 89 8.32 -0.59 22.69
CA GLY A 89 9.25 -1.71 22.85
C GLY A 89 10.70 -1.30 22.62
N HIS A 90 11.51 -2.25 22.15
CA HIS A 90 12.93 -2.05 21.88
C HIS A 90 13.15 -0.89 20.93
N ASP A 91 14.11 -0.02 21.23
CA ASP A 91 14.52 1.18 20.47
C ASP A 91 13.39 2.16 20.10
N CYS A 92 12.32 2.13 20.91
CA CYS A 92 11.22 3.07 20.86
C CYS A 92 11.09 3.82 22.18
N ALA A 93 10.79 5.10 22.11
CA ALA A 93 10.59 5.94 23.29
C ALA A 93 9.41 6.90 23.09
N TYR A 94 8.82 7.33 24.18
CA TYR A 94 7.81 8.38 24.16
C TYR A 94 8.50 9.75 24.09
N PRO A 95 8.30 10.56 23.04
CA PRO A 95 8.84 11.93 22.99
C PRO A 95 8.36 12.80 24.16
N ASN A 96 7.17 12.52 24.66
CA ASN A 96 6.61 13.04 25.90
C ASN A 96 6.18 11.88 26.79
N SER A 97 6.78 11.73 27.95
CA SER A 97 6.50 10.61 28.87
C SER A 97 5.06 10.57 29.41
N ALA A 98 4.28 11.64 29.26
CA ALA A 98 2.88 11.70 29.63
C ALA A 98 1.93 11.33 28.47
N ASP A 99 2.45 11.23 27.24
CA ASP A 99 1.69 10.94 26.04
C ASP A 99 2.09 9.56 25.48
N HIS A 100 1.26 8.58 25.74
CA HIS A 100 1.47 7.22 25.29
C HIS A 100 0.78 6.91 23.95
N THR A 101 0.21 7.89 23.29
CA THR A 101 -0.34 7.75 21.94
C THR A 101 0.71 8.03 20.86
N LYS A 102 1.87 8.51 21.26
CA LYS A 102 2.97 8.88 20.37
C LYS A 102 4.27 8.21 20.74
N VAL A 103 4.91 7.56 19.78
CA VAL A 103 6.24 6.95 19.95
C VAL A 103 7.20 7.39 18.85
N ALA A 104 8.46 7.44 19.19
CA ALA A 104 9.57 7.61 18.25
C ALA A 104 10.46 6.36 18.33
N CYS A 105 10.71 5.73 17.20
CA CYS A 105 11.53 4.53 17.07
C CYS A 105 12.63 4.77 16.04
N THR A 106 13.83 4.29 16.29
CA THR A 106 14.94 4.47 15.35
C THR A 106 15.44 3.13 14.85
N VAL A 107 15.44 2.96 13.53
CA VAL A 107 16.09 1.83 12.86
C VAL A 107 17.45 2.28 12.33
N THR A 108 18.41 1.37 12.34
CA THR A 108 19.77 1.57 11.87
C THR A 108 20.07 0.65 10.68
N GLY A 109 21.25 0.71 10.09
CA GLY A 109 21.63 -0.20 9.01
C GLY A 109 20.95 0.11 7.67
N VAL A 110 20.63 1.39 7.43
CA VAL A 110 19.99 1.87 6.18
C VAL A 110 20.90 1.84 4.95
N ASP A 111 22.13 1.36 5.10
CA ASP A 111 23.13 1.30 4.00
C ASP A 111 22.94 0.07 3.08
N SER A 112 21.86 -0.69 3.25
CA SER A 112 21.57 -1.83 2.38
C SER A 112 21.28 -1.37 0.96
N GLN A 113 21.85 -2.10 -0.03
CA GLN A 113 21.50 -1.92 -1.45
C GLN A 113 20.37 -2.87 -1.89
N ASP A 114 19.89 -3.73 -0.99
CA ASP A 114 18.74 -4.60 -1.23
C ASP A 114 17.48 -3.97 -0.60
N PRO A 115 16.37 -3.82 -1.35
CA PRO A 115 15.13 -3.28 -0.82
C PRO A 115 14.59 -4.13 0.33
N TYR A 116 14.22 -3.49 1.43
CA TYR A 116 13.60 -4.14 2.59
C TYR A 116 12.55 -3.25 3.26
N ALA A 117 11.57 -3.88 3.91
CA ALA A 117 10.59 -3.15 4.70
C ALA A 117 11.21 -2.69 6.02
N ALA A 118 11.59 -1.41 6.09
CA ALA A 118 12.14 -0.82 7.31
C ALA A 118 11.03 -0.50 8.34
N LEU A 119 9.79 -0.31 7.87
CA LEU A 119 8.59 -0.22 8.68
C LEU A 119 7.59 -1.28 8.23
N VAL A 120 7.04 -2.03 9.17
CA VAL A 120 5.90 -2.94 8.98
C VAL A 120 4.78 -2.51 9.90
N MET A 121 3.60 -2.21 9.34
CA MET A 121 2.40 -1.85 10.10
C MET A 121 1.30 -2.88 9.85
N ASN A 122 0.68 -3.36 10.94
CA ASN A 122 -0.48 -4.24 10.91
C ASN A 122 -1.59 -3.63 11.75
N LEU A 123 -2.68 -3.20 11.13
CA LEU A 123 -3.77 -2.48 11.80
C LEU A 123 -4.88 -3.41 12.30
N GLY A 124 -5.09 -4.53 11.63
CA GLY A 124 -5.87 -5.64 12.16
C GLY A 124 -7.32 -5.66 11.74
N ASP A 125 -8.22 -5.18 12.60
CA ASP A 125 -9.66 -5.22 12.36
C ASP A 125 -10.28 -3.83 12.61
N ARG A 126 -11.43 -3.57 12.03
CA ARG A 126 -12.17 -2.31 12.03
C ARG A 126 -11.69 -1.32 10.97
N ASN A 127 -12.36 -0.16 10.97
CA ASN A 127 -12.10 0.88 9.96
C ASN A 127 -10.97 1.79 10.43
N ASP A 128 -9.80 1.59 9.85
CA ASP A 128 -8.56 2.23 10.25
C ASP A 128 -8.16 3.36 9.28
N THR A 129 -7.29 4.22 9.74
CA THR A 129 -6.72 5.29 8.88
C THR A 129 -5.23 5.42 9.12
N VAL A 130 -4.45 5.42 8.05
CA VAL A 130 -3.01 5.68 8.09
C VAL A 130 -2.65 6.83 7.18
N ALA A 131 -1.90 7.79 7.71
CA ALA A 131 -1.21 8.79 6.92
C ALA A 131 0.30 8.58 7.07
N TYR A 132 0.93 8.03 6.04
CA TYR A 132 2.37 7.82 5.98
C TYR A 132 3.05 8.95 5.21
N LYS A 133 4.17 9.44 5.73
CA LYS A 133 5.00 10.42 5.07
C LYS A 133 6.46 10.01 5.16
N ASN A 134 7.02 9.57 4.05
CA ASN A 134 8.46 9.39 3.94
C ASN A 134 9.11 10.75 3.62
N ALA A 135 9.89 11.27 4.57
CA ALA A 135 10.68 12.48 4.41
C ALA A 135 12.19 12.16 4.27
N THR A 136 12.54 10.92 4.02
CA THR A 136 13.90 10.48 3.73
C THR A 136 14.19 10.59 2.21
N ASP A 137 15.43 10.38 1.84
CA ASP A 137 15.87 10.21 0.45
C ASP A 137 16.38 8.77 0.18
N GLN A 138 15.99 7.82 1.05
CA GLN A 138 16.41 6.43 0.97
C GLN A 138 15.53 5.68 -0.04
N ILE A 139 16.14 5.00 -0.99
CA ILE A 139 15.46 4.27 -2.08
C ILE A 139 15.39 2.75 -1.87
N TYR A 140 15.90 2.23 -0.77
CA TYR A 140 15.90 0.80 -0.45
C TYR A 140 15.11 0.46 0.81
N SER A 141 14.67 1.48 1.55
CA SER A 141 13.91 1.32 2.80
C SER A 141 12.47 1.76 2.59
N TYR A 142 11.54 0.83 2.46
CA TYR A 142 10.11 1.13 2.25
C TYR A 142 9.26 0.81 3.48
N ALA A 143 8.01 1.24 3.45
CA ALA A 143 7.01 0.84 4.42
C ALA A 143 6.09 -0.25 3.84
N GLU A 144 5.80 -1.27 4.62
CA GLU A 144 4.77 -2.27 4.36
C GLU A 144 3.61 -2.01 5.32
N ILE A 145 2.43 -1.71 4.79
CA ILE A 145 1.25 -1.33 5.56
C ILE A 145 0.11 -2.26 5.17
N SER A 146 -0.31 -3.12 6.11
CA SER A 146 -1.51 -3.95 6.01
C SER A 146 -2.60 -3.31 6.87
N LEU A 147 -3.73 -2.99 6.26
CA LEU A 147 -4.86 -2.35 6.95
C LEU A 147 -5.72 -3.39 7.65
N GLY A 148 -5.97 -4.52 7.00
CA GLY A 148 -6.61 -5.67 7.61
C GLY A 148 -8.07 -5.86 7.21
N THR A 149 -8.99 -5.91 8.16
CA THR A 149 -10.40 -6.07 7.85
C THR A 149 -11.20 -4.85 8.27
N GLY A 150 -11.97 -4.29 7.39
CA GLY A 150 -12.75 -3.08 7.61
C GLY A 150 -12.72 -2.20 6.38
N ASP A 151 -13.46 -1.11 6.39
CA ASP A 151 -13.37 -0.12 5.33
C ASP A 151 -12.30 0.90 5.71
N ASP A 152 -11.12 0.72 5.18
CA ASP A 152 -9.91 1.36 5.64
C ASP A 152 -9.44 2.50 4.73
N LYS A 153 -8.52 3.30 5.24
CA LYS A 153 -7.93 4.37 4.46
C LYS A 153 -6.43 4.49 4.69
N ALA A 154 -5.66 4.42 3.62
CA ALA A 154 -4.24 4.74 3.64
C ALA A 154 -3.89 5.88 2.69
N THR A 155 -3.00 6.74 3.14
CA THR A 155 -2.42 7.81 2.30
C THR A 155 -0.92 7.83 2.49
N ASP A 156 -0.19 7.54 1.42
CA ASP A 156 1.24 7.79 1.34
C ASP A 156 1.49 9.09 0.57
N SER A 157 2.22 10.00 1.20
CA SER A 157 2.61 11.29 0.63
C SER A 157 4.11 11.42 0.44
N GLY A 158 4.83 10.30 0.41
CA GLY A 158 6.27 10.25 0.16
C GLY A 158 6.63 10.76 -1.24
N ARG A 159 7.87 11.20 -1.40
CA ARG A 159 8.41 11.71 -2.69
C ARG A 159 9.21 10.64 -3.43
N LEU A 160 9.74 9.67 -2.73
CA LEU A 160 10.57 8.57 -3.20
C LEU A 160 10.20 7.34 -2.38
N ASP A 161 10.29 6.15 -2.98
CA ASP A 161 9.98 4.86 -2.37
C ASP A 161 8.57 4.76 -1.85
N GLY A 162 7.70 4.42 -2.76
CA GLY A 162 6.34 4.13 -2.44
C GLY A 162 6.22 3.06 -1.37
N ALA A 163 5.33 3.30 -0.41
CA ALA A 163 4.92 2.23 0.49
C ALA A 163 4.27 1.10 -0.31
N TYR A 164 4.43 -0.12 0.17
CA TYR A 164 3.54 -1.23 -0.15
C TYR A 164 2.33 -1.12 0.78
N VAL A 165 1.17 -0.90 0.22
CA VAL A 165 -0.09 -0.77 0.97
C VAL A 165 -1.06 -1.85 0.53
N SER A 166 -1.57 -2.63 1.49
CA SER A 166 -2.63 -3.62 1.30
C SER A 166 -3.88 -3.21 2.09
N GLY A 167 -5.04 -3.13 1.43
CA GLY A 167 -6.34 -2.96 2.07
C GLY A 167 -6.76 -4.23 2.80
N ASP A 168 -6.47 -5.39 2.22
CA ASP A 168 -6.81 -6.74 2.65
C ASP A 168 -8.30 -7.04 2.46
N ALA A 169 -9.23 -6.63 3.33
CA ALA A 169 -10.64 -6.97 3.15
C ALA A 169 -11.61 -5.91 3.69
N GLY A 170 -12.45 -5.41 2.83
CA GLY A 170 -13.39 -4.31 3.05
C GLY A 170 -13.38 -3.34 1.89
N ASP A 171 -14.18 -2.32 1.94
CA ASP A 171 -14.23 -1.31 0.89
C ASP A 171 -13.19 -0.20 1.18
N ASP A 172 -11.99 -0.34 0.61
CA ASP A 172 -10.83 0.46 1.01
C ASP A 172 -10.57 1.67 0.12
N THR A 173 -9.88 2.66 0.69
CA THR A 173 -9.39 3.83 -0.05
C THR A 173 -7.89 3.98 0.12
N LEU A 174 -7.14 3.67 -0.93
CA LEU A 174 -5.69 3.71 -0.94
C LEU A 174 -5.18 4.84 -1.82
N THR A 175 -4.22 5.61 -1.30
CA THR A 175 -3.49 6.61 -2.10
C THR A 175 -2.01 6.35 -1.90
N VAL A 176 -1.31 6.06 -2.98
CA VAL A 176 0.14 5.82 -2.96
C VAL A 176 0.90 6.91 -3.70
N GLY A 177 2.05 7.22 -3.19
CA GLY A 177 3.00 8.18 -3.76
C GLY A 177 3.73 7.64 -4.99
N ALA A 178 4.85 8.25 -5.35
CA ALA A 178 5.67 7.78 -6.46
C ALA A 178 6.27 6.39 -6.18
N GLU A 179 6.33 5.54 -7.20
CA GLU A 179 6.86 4.16 -7.12
C GLU A 179 6.14 3.27 -6.08
N GLY A 180 4.93 3.65 -5.67
CA GLY A 180 4.12 2.92 -4.69
C GLY A 180 3.50 1.65 -5.25
N LEU A 181 3.29 0.67 -4.36
CA LEU A 181 2.56 -0.55 -4.64
C LEU A 181 1.26 -0.55 -3.81
N ALA A 182 0.12 -0.71 -4.47
CA ALA A 182 -1.18 -0.75 -3.80
C ALA A 182 -1.97 -1.99 -4.20
N TRP A 183 -2.49 -2.70 -3.20
CA TRP A 183 -3.41 -3.80 -3.39
C TRP A 183 -4.69 -3.53 -2.58
N GLY A 184 -5.84 -3.48 -3.27
CA GLY A 184 -7.13 -3.34 -2.61
C GLY A 184 -7.43 -4.56 -1.75
N GLY A 185 -7.70 -5.67 -2.39
CA GLY A 185 -7.95 -6.93 -1.70
C GLY A 185 -9.31 -7.52 -2.01
N ASP A 186 -10.07 -7.87 -1.00
CA ASP A 186 -11.46 -8.31 -1.15
C ASP A 186 -12.38 -7.14 -0.81
N GLY A 187 -13.17 -6.62 -1.74
CA GLY A 187 -14.10 -5.52 -1.52
C GLY A 187 -14.21 -4.58 -2.71
N LYS A 188 -14.82 -3.41 -2.51
CA LYS A 188 -14.91 -2.38 -3.54
C LYS A 188 -13.92 -1.27 -3.24
N ASP A 189 -12.77 -1.38 -3.86
CA ASP A 189 -11.67 -0.52 -3.52
C ASP A 189 -11.56 0.71 -4.41
N THR A 190 -11.05 1.77 -3.83
CA THR A 190 -10.65 2.97 -4.58
C THR A 190 -9.16 3.19 -4.41
N ILE A 191 -8.41 3.03 -5.49
CA ILE A 191 -6.96 3.17 -5.48
C ILE A 191 -6.55 4.36 -6.33
N ASN A 192 -5.81 5.29 -5.72
CA ASN A 192 -5.20 6.43 -6.39
C ASN A 192 -3.68 6.24 -6.43
N ALA A 193 -3.16 5.90 -7.59
CA ALA A 193 -1.75 5.70 -7.88
C ALA A 193 -1.17 6.93 -8.57
N GLY A 194 -1.25 8.09 -7.91
CA GLY A 194 -1.04 9.40 -8.53
C GLY A 194 0.42 9.80 -8.77
N GLY A 195 1.38 9.01 -8.32
CA GLY A 195 2.82 9.25 -8.54
C GLY A 195 3.31 8.77 -9.91
N GLY A 196 4.60 8.47 -10.01
CA GLY A 196 5.20 7.87 -11.19
C GLY A 196 5.47 6.39 -11.02
N ASP A 197 5.40 5.62 -12.11
CA ASP A 197 5.76 4.20 -12.19
C ASP A 197 5.13 3.29 -11.11
N ASN A 198 3.87 3.56 -10.72
CA ASN A 198 3.15 2.79 -9.71
C ASN A 198 2.58 1.49 -10.26
N ILE A 199 2.41 0.50 -9.38
CA ILE A 199 1.68 -0.73 -9.63
C ILE A 199 0.49 -0.77 -8.67
N ALA A 200 -0.72 -0.92 -9.21
CA ALA A 200 -1.91 -1.07 -8.38
C ALA A 200 -2.77 -2.23 -8.86
N LYS A 201 -3.37 -2.94 -7.90
CA LYS A 201 -4.31 -4.03 -8.12
C LYS A 201 -5.56 -3.81 -7.28
N GLY A 202 -6.73 -3.93 -7.91
CA GLY A 202 -8.01 -3.92 -7.22
C GLY A 202 -8.15 -5.17 -6.36
N GLY A 203 -8.29 -6.30 -6.97
CA GLY A 203 -8.43 -7.58 -6.30
C GLY A 203 -9.76 -8.25 -6.61
N ARG A 204 -10.56 -8.56 -5.59
CA ARG A 204 -11.91 -9.06 -5.80
C ARG A 204 -12.93 -7.98 -5.48
N GLY A 205 -13.80 -7.67 -6.41
CA GLY A 205 -14.89 -6.70 -6.24
C GLY A 205 -14.92 -5.71 -7.38
N ASP A 206 -15.86 -4.79 -7.34
CA ASP A 206 -15.99 -3.79 -8.39
C ASP A 206 -15.14 -2.56 -8.02
N ASP A 207 -13.91 -2.48 -8.53
CA ASP A 207 -12.89 -1.54 -8.10
C ASP A 207 -12.79 -0.28 -8.97
N VAL A 208 -12.20 0.77 -8.40
CA VAL A 208 -11.88 1.99 -9.13
C VAL A 208 -10.41 2.34 -8.96
N LEU A 209 -9.64 2.22 -10.04
CA LEU A 209 -8.21 2.53 -10.07
C LEU A 209 -7.95 3.81 -10.87
N ARG A 210 -7.13 4.70 -10.33
CA ARG A 210 -6.73 5.95 -11.00
C ARG A 210 -5.22 6.09 -10.97
N GLY A 211 -4.63 6.12 -12.14
CA GLY A 211 -3.23 6.47 -12.36
C GLY A 211 -2.99 7.98 -12.31
N GLY A 212 -1.79 8.38 -12.60
CA GLY A 212 -1.32 9.76 -12.48
C GLY A 212 -0.63 10.31 -13.71
N ALA A 213 0.57 10.84 -13.52
CA ALA A 213 1.28 11.62 -14.56
C ALA A 213 2.40 10.85 -15.27
N ALA A 214 2.68 9.62 -14.92
CA ALA A 214 3.72 8.78 -15.55
C ALA A 214 3.13 7.43 -15.95
N GLY A 215 3.94 6.52 -16.50
CA GLY A 215 3.46 5.19 -16.88
C GLY A 215 3.07 4.36 -15.66
N GLN A 216 1.85 3.81 -15.69
CA GLN A 216 1.28 3.02 -14.60
C GLN A 216 1.03 1.59 -15.07
N ASP A 217 1.13 0.62 -14.15
CA ASP A 217 0.66 -0.74 -14.34
C ASP A 217 -0.54 -0.98 -13.40
N LEU A 218 -1.77 -0.96 -13.95
CA LEU A 218 -3.01 -1.06 -13.18
C LEU A 218 -3.79 -2.31 -13.57
N ALA A 219 -4.26 -3.08 -12.59
CA ALA A 219 -5.07 -4.27 -12.81
C ALA A 219 -6.32 -4.26 -11.91
N GLY A 220 -7.51 -4.48 -12.49
CA GLY A 220 -8.76 -4.63 -11.75
C GLY A 220 -8.82 -5.98 -11.04
N ASP A 221 -8.40 -7.04 -11.69
CA ASP A 221 -8.42 -8.44 -11.30
C ASP A 221 -9.85 -9.06 -11.39
N ASP A 222 -10.55 -9.42 -10.31
CA ASP A 222 -11.86 -10.10 -10.35
C ASP A 222 -13.01 -9.12 -10.00
N GLY A 223 -13.81 -8.69 -10.97
CA GLY A 223 -14.92 -7.76 -10.73
C GLY A 223 -15.33 -6.97 -11.96
N ASN A 224 -16.22 -5.99 -11.80
CA ASN A 224 -16.50 -5.06 -12.90
C ASN A 224 -15.83 -3.72 -12.61
N ASP A 225 -14.61 -3.60 -13.10
CA ASP A 225 -13.70 -2.55 -12.68
C ASP A 225 -13.76 -1.31 -13.56
N THR A 226 -13.36 -0.18 -12.98
CA THR A 226 -13.18 1.06 -13.74
C THR A 226 -11.76 1.58 -13.55
N ILE A 227 -10.98 1.62 -14.62
CA ILE A 227 -9.56 1.94 -14.58
C ILE A 227 -9.27 3.15 -15.44
N TYR A 228 -8.55 4.12 -14.87
CA TYR A 228 -8.07 5.32 -15.54
C TYR A 228 -6.54 5.33 -15.52
N GLY A 229 -5.88 5.31 -16.67
CA GLY A 229 -4.42 5.38 -16.79
C GLY A 229 -3.88 6.74 -16.34
N GLY A 230 -4.38 7.79 -16.92
CA GLY A 230 -3.95 9.14 -16.59
C GLY A 230 -3.19 9.81 -17.73
N THR A 231 -2.00 10.33 -17.45
CA THR A 231 -1.10 10.80 -18.49
C THR A 231 0.18 9.96 -18.47
N GLY A 232 0.69 9.59 -19.62
CA GLY A 232 1.89 8.76 -19.69
C GLY A 232 1.67 7.56 -20.60
N ALA A 233 2.50 6.56 -20.50
CA ALA A 233 2.34 5.34 -21.27
C ALA A 233 1.93 4.21 -20.32
N ASP A 234 0.63 4.01 -20.20
CA ASP A 234 0.04 3.15 -19.19
C ASP A 234 -0.20 1.72 -19.69
N THR A 235 -0.24 0.76 -18.77
CA THR A 235 -0.68 -0.60 -19.04
C THR A 235 -1.83 -0.94 -18.11
N LEU A 236 -3.03 -1.16 -18.69
CA LEU A 236 -4.26 -1.40 -17.97
C LEU A 236 -4.77 -2.81 -18.25
N TYR A 237 -5.13 -3.54 -17.22
CA TYR A 237 -5.73 -4.86 -17.27
C TYR A 237 -7.10 -4.81 -16.57
N GLY A 238 -8.20 -5.13 -17.27
CA GLY A 238 -9.50 -5.30 -16.64
C GLY A 238 -9.49 -6.50 -15.71
N GLY A 239 -9.41 -7.68 -16.29
CA GLY A 239 -9.37 -8.92 -15.52
C GLY A 239 -10.54 -9.85 -15.85
N LYS A 240 -11.26 -10.32 -14.84
CA LYS A 240 -12.50 -11.04 -15.04
C LYS A 240 -13.68 -10.13 -14.72
N GLY A 241 -14.64 -10.01 -15.64
CA GLY A 241 -15.83 -9.19 -15.44
C GLY A 241 -16.10 -8.28 -16.61
N ASN A 242 -16.95 -7.28 -16.43
CA ASN A 242 -17.26 -6.35 -17.49
C ASN A 242 -16.65 -4.99 -17.16
N ASP A 243 -15.45 -4.76 -17.65
CA ASP A 243 -14.59 -3.67 -17.23
C ASP A 243 -14.70 -2.43 -18.10
N VAL A 244 -14.34 -1.28 -17.54
CA VAL A 244 -14.24 -0.03 -18.27
C VAL A 244 -12.85 0.57 -18.09
N LEU A 245 -12.08 0.59 -19.17
CA LEU A 245 -10.69 1.04 -19.20
C LEU A 245 -10.56 2.33 -20.01
N TYR A 246 -9.96 3.34 -19.39
CA TYR A 246 -9.62 4.61 -20.03
C TYR A 246 -8.09 4.78 -19.99
N GLY A 247 -7.43 4.73 -21.17
CA GLY A 247 -6.01 5.10 -21.28
C GLY A 247 -5.79 6.55 -20.92
N ASN A 248 -6.70 7.40 -21.37
CA ASN A 248 -6.63 8.85 -21.33
C ASN A 248 -5.55 9.38 -22.27
N SER A 249 -4.42 9.93 -21.80
CA SER A 249 -3.46 10.54 -22.72
C SER A 249 -2.08 9.92 -22.62
N GLY A 250 -1.60 9.42 -23.75
CA GLY A 250 -0.32 8.71 -23.81
C GLY A 250 -0.32 7.65 -24.91
N ASN A 251 0.65 6.77 -24.85
CA ASN A 251 0.67 5.61 -25.74
C ASN A 251 0.39 4.36 -24.89
N ASP A 252 -0.86 4.02 -24.76
CA ASP A 252 -1.35 3.10 -23.76
C ASP A 252 -1.52 1.66 -24.27
N ARG A 253 -1.55 0.72 -23.34
CA ARG A 253 -1.88 -0.68 -23.58
C ARG A 253 -3.07 -1.06 -22.71
N LEU A 254 -4.21 -1.36 -23.32
CA LEU A 254 -5.45 -1.73 -22.63
C LEU A 254 -5.84 -3.16 -22.97
N TYR A 255 -6.00 -3.97 -21.93
CA TYR A 255 -6.40 -5.37 -22.03
C TYR A 255 -7.68 -5.57 -21.20
N GLY A 256 -8.83 -5.80 -21.85
CA GLY A 256 -10.09 -6.11 -21.16
C GLY A 256 -10.01 -7.46 -20.45
N ASN A 257 -9.28 -8.40 -21.05
CA ASN A 257 -9.16 -9.80 -20.64
C ASN A 257 -10.49 -10.56 -20.83
N SER A 258 -11.24 -10.89 -19.76
CA SER A 258 -12.42 -11.75 -19.93
C SER A 258 -13.72 -11.11 -19.44
N GLY A 259 -14.67 -10.96 -20.37
CA GLY A 259 -15.95 -10.30 -20.08
C GLY A 259 -16.42 -9.44 -21.24
N ASN A 260 -17.40 -8.58 -20.98
CA ASN A 260 -17.87 -7.62 -21.98
C ASN A 260 -17.35 -6.23 -21.65
N ASP A 261 -16.18 -5.93 -22.14
CA ASP A 261 -15.40 -4.78 -21.71
C ASP A 261 -15.60 -3.56 -22.61
N LYS A 262 -15.29 -2.38 -22.05
CA LYS A 262 -15.24 -1.11 -22.76
C LYS A 262 -13.86 -0.51 -22.63
N LEU A 263 -13.18 -0.36 -23.76
CA LEU A 263 -11.82 0.16 -23.84
C LEU A 263 -11.81 1.48 -24.63
N TYR A 264 -11.27 2.51 -24.01
CA TYR A 264 -11.11 3.84 -24.58
C TYR A 264 -9.63 4.21 -24.53
N GLY A 265 -8.95 4.26 -25.69
CA GLY A 265 -7.53 4.62 -25.76
C GLY A 265 -7.32 6.08 -25.37
N GLY A 266 -8.00 6.98 -26.04
CA GLY A 266 -7.83 8.41 -25.88
C GLY A 266 -6.73 8.97 -26.81
N PRO A 267 -6.27 10.22 -26.57
CA PRO A 267 -5.22 10.82 -27.39
C PRO A 267 -3.88 10.09 -27.28
N GLY A 268 -3.45 9.43 -28.37
CA GLY A 268 -2.16 8.72 -28.39
C GLY A 268 -2.08 7.65 -29.48
N ARG A 269 -1.08 6.78 -29.34
CA ARG A 269 -0.96 5.57 -30.17
C ARG A 269 -1.13 4.36 -29.27
N ASP A 270 -2.37 3.92 -29.16
CA ASP A 270 -2.74 2.93 -28.18
C ASP A 270 -2.80 1.52 -28.76
N THR A 271 -2.69 0.54 -27.89
CA THR A 271 -2.89 -0.87 -28.21
C THR A 271 -4.04 -1.38 -27.36
N LEU A 272 -5.17 -1.73 -27.99
CA LEU A 272 -6.36 -2.19 -27.30
C LEU A 272 -6.69 -3.63 -27.66
N SER A 273 -6.94 -4.45 -26.66
CA SER A 273 -7.35 -5.84 -26.80
C SER A 273 -8.50 -6.14 -25.84
N GLY A 274 -9.71 -6.32 -26.35
CA GLY A 274 -10.86 -6.65 -25.50
C GLY A 274 -10.81 -8.05 -24.92
N GLY A 275 -10.16 -9.01 -25.60
CA GLY A 275 -10.17 -10.42 -25.16
C GLY A 275 -11.48 -11.15 -25.46
N PRO A 276 -11.74 -12.31 -24.81
CA PRO A 276 -12.97 -13.07 -24.98
C PRO A 276 -14.19 -12.35 -24.40
N GLY A 277 -15.24 -12.12 -25.25
CA GLY A 277 -16.49 -11.47 -24.85
C GLY A 277 -17.06 -10.57 -25.93
N ARG A 278 -18.07 -9.77 -25.58
CA ARG A 278 -18.64 -8.73 -26.45
C ARG A 278 -18.10 -7.38 -26.06
N ASN A 279 -16.96 -7.03 -26.60
CA ASN A 279 -16.22 -5.83 -26.21
C ASN A 279 -16.57 -4.63 -27.09
N VAL A 280 -16.48 -3.45 -26.50
CA VAL A 280 -16.53 -2.14 -27.16
C VAL A 280 -15.15 -1.53 -27.09
N VAL A 281 -14.55 -1.25 -28.25
CA VAL A 281 -13.17 -0.75 -28.33
C VAL A 281 -13.14 0.52 -29.15
N HIS A 282 -12.68 1.62 -28.52
CA HIS A 282 -12.51 2.93 -29.14
C HIS A 282 -11.06 3.37 -29.08
N GLN A 283 -10.46 3.70 -30.21
CA GLN A 283 -9.05 4.12 -30.28
C GLN A 283 -8.87 5.56 -29.78
N ASP A 284 -9.85 6.43 -30.03
CA ASP A 284 -9.88 7.87 -29.72
C ASP A 284 -11.23 8.31 -29.12
#